data_15904a5edb109ced01e1e58a2d34d082
#
_entry.id   15904a5edb109ced01e1e58a2d34d082
#
_cell.length_a   1.000
_cell.length_b   1.000
_cell.length_c   1.000
_cell.angle_alpha   90.00
_cell.angle_beta   90.00
_cell.angle_gamma   90.00
#
_symmetry.space_group_name_H-M   'P 1'
#
loop_
_entity.id
_entity.type
_entity.pdbx_description
1 polymer ?
#
loop_
_entity_poly.entity_id
_entity_poly.type
_entity_poly.pdbx_seq_one_letter_code
_entity_poly.pdbx_strand_id
1 'polypeptide(L)' 'MAEEDLIELQGEVVENLPNATFRVKLENGHTIHAFISGKMRMNYIRILPGDKVTVQMTPYDLSKGRITFRAK' A
#
# COMPACT_ATOMS: atom_id res chain seq x y z
N MET A 1 -7.58 -19.47 -9.13
CA MET A 1 -8.24 -18.92 -8.00
C MET A 1 -8.09 -17.43 -7.98
N ALA A 2 -8.79 -16.81 -7.10
CA ALA A 2 -8.87 -15.36 -7.12
C ALA A 2 -7.57 -14.67 -6.79
N GLU A 3 -6.71 -15.30 -6.04
CA GLU A 3 -5.48 -14.64 -5.62
C GLU A 3 -4.55 -14.31 -6.77
N GLU A 4 -4.72 -14.97 -7.91
CA GLU A 4 -3.88 -14.66 -9.05
C GLU A 4 -4.16 -13.30 -9.65
N ASP A 5 -5.27 -12.71 -9.29
CA ASP A 5 -5.67 -11.45 -9.92
C ASP A 5 -5.15 -10.24 -9.19
N LEU A 6 -4.22 -10.42 -8.27
CA LEU A 6 -3.67 -9.28 -7.55
C LEU A 6 -2.78 -8.44 -8.46
N ILE A 7 -2.93 -7.15 -8.34
CA ILE A 7 -2.13 -6.19 -9.08
C ILE A 7 -1.16 -5.55 -8.12
N GLU A 8 0.11 -5.52 -8.49
CA GLU A 8 1.12 -4.86 -7.69
C GLU A 8 1.56 -3.59 -8.39
N LEU A 9 1.51 -2.50 -7.66
CA LEU A 9 1.95 -1.20 -8.16
C LEU A 9 2.82 -0.56 -7.10
N GLN A 10 3.72 0.29 -7.56
CA GLN A 10 4.54 1.05 -6.67
C GLN A 10 3.92 2.43 -6.47
N GLY A 11 4.14 2.97 -5.29
CA GLY A 11 3.62 4.27 -4.98
C GLY A 11 4.44 4.94 -3.91
N GLU A 12 4.02 6.15 -3.58
CA GLU A 12 4.69 6.94 -2.55
C GLU A 12 3.67 7.32 -1.50
N VAL A 13 4.04 7.11 -0.24
CA VAL A 13 3.18 7.49 0.87
C VAL A 13 3.12 9.00 0.94
N VAL A 14 1.91 9.56 0.88
CA VAL A 14 1.74 11.01 0.92
C VAL A 14 1.14 11.47 2.23
N GLU A 15 0.52 10.57 2.98
CA GLU A 15 -0.10 10.97 4.24
C GLU A 15 -0.29 9.77 5.14
N ASN A 16 -0.05 9.95 6.43
CA ASN A 16 -0.37 8.94 7.44
C ASN A 16 -1.80 9.16 7.89
N LEU A 17 -2.55 8.06 7.97
CA LEU A 17 -3.94 8.10 8.41
C LEU A 17 -4.07 7.27 9.68
N PRO A 18 -5.16 7.44 10.42
CA PRO A 18 -5.34 6.64 11.63
C PRO A 18 -5.50 5.16 11.32
N ASN A 19 -5.33 4.34 12.36
CA ASN A 19 -5.55 2.89 12.30
C ASN A 19 -4.56 2.19 11.38
N ALA A 20 -3.33 2.66 11.35
CA ALA A 20 -2.26 2.04 10.58
C ALA A 20 -2.60 1.99 9.09
N THR A 21 -3.23 3.04 8.60
CA THR A 21 -3.52 3.18 7.18
C THR A 21 -2.80 4.39 6.64
N PHE A 22 -2.72 4.46 5.31
CA PHE A 22 -1.93 5.47 4.64
C PHE A 22 -2.59 5.88 3.35
N ARG A 23 -2.35 7.12 2.96
CA ARG A 23 -2.73 7.55 1.63
C ARG A 23 -1.51 7.43 0.74
N VAL A 24 -1.63 6.67 -0.33
CA VAL A 24 -0.52 6.38 -1.22
C VAL A 24 -0.86 6.84 -2.63
N LYS A 25 0.04 7.61 -3.21
CA LYS A 25 -0.12 8.01 -4.61
C LYS A 25 0.64 7.01 -5.47
N LEU A 26 -0.08 6.32 -6.32
CA LEU A 26 0.50 5.28 -7.17
C LEU A 26 1.21 5.91 -8.36
N GLU A 27 2.08 5.13 -8.97
CA GLU A 27 2.85 5.61 -10.11
C GLU A 27 1.96 5.94 -11.30
N ASN A 28 0.74 5.41 -11.34
CA ASN A 28 -0.19 5.75 -12.40
C ASN A 28 -0.97 7.04 -12.13
N GLY A 29 -0.67 7.73 -11.01
CA GLY A 29 -1.31 8.98 -10.70
C GLY A 29 -2.51 8.88 -9.78
N HIS A 30 -2.98 7.69 -9.51
CA HIS A 30 -4.13 7.51 -8.60
C HIS A 30 -3.66 7.51 -7.16
N THR A 31 -4.51 8.06 -6.29
CA THR A 31 -4.27 8.02 -4.86
C THR A 31 -5.24 7.02 -4.26
N ILE A 32 -4.71 6.12 -3.44
CA ILE A 32 -5.51 5.08 -2.84
C ILE A 32 -5.35 5.09 -1.33
N HIS A 33 -6.26 4.40 -0.68
CA HIS A 33 -6.23 4.17 0.76
C HIS A 33 -5.52 2.83 0.97
N ALA A 34 -4.38 2.84 1.64
CA ALA A 34 -3.58 1.64 1.82
C ALA A 34 -3.45 1.29 3.28
N PHE A 35 -3.34 0.00 3.56
CA PHE A 35 -3.14 -0.49 4.91
C PHE A 35 -1.94 -1.42 4.93
N ILE A 36 -1.37 -1.59 6.11
CA ILE A 36 -0.17 -2.40 6.27
C ILE A 36 -0.55 -3.86 6.35
N SER A 37 0.19 -4.72 5.65
CA SER A 37 -0.02 -6.15 5.78
C SER A 37 0.34 -6.61 7.18
N GLY A 38 -0.24 -7.74 7.60
CA GLY A 38 0.05 -8.26 8.92
C GLY A 38 1.52 -8.56 9.11
N LYS A 39 2.17 -9.04 8.06
CA LYS A 39 3.58 -9.36 8.13
C LYS A 39 4.42 -8.12 8.44
N MET A 40 4.09 -7.00 7.82
CA MET A 40 4.84 -5.78 8.07
C MET A 40 4.59 -5.25 9.47
N ARG A 41 3.37 -5.41 9.97
CA ARG A 41 3.08 -4.98 11.34
C ARG A 41 3.87 -5.79 12.35
N MET A 42 4.01 -7.08 12.10
CA MET A 42 4.77 -7.93 13.01
C MET A 42 6.24 -7.56 13.05
N ASN A 43 6.76 -7.01 11.97
CA ASN A 43 8.15 -6.63 11.89
C ASN A 43 8.38 -5.19 12.30
N TYR A 44 7.35 -4.50 12.76
CA TYR A 44 7.45 -3.12 13.22
C TYR A 44 8.04 -2.19 12.17
N ILE A 45 7.76 -2.45 10.92
CA ILE A 45 8.26 -1.60 9.86
C ILE A 45 7.54 -0.26 9.93
N ARG A 46 8.31 0.81 10.05
CA ARG A 46 7.74 2.14 10.13
C ARG A 46 7.63 2.74 8.73
N ILE A 47 6.46 3.27 8.42
CA ILE A 47 6.22 3.90 7.13
C ILE A 47 5.94 5.38 7.37
N LEU A 48 6.65 6.22 6.64
CA LEU A 48 6.56 7.67 6.78
C LEU A 48 6.18 8.29 5.44
N PRO A 49 5.60 9.49 5.47
CA PRO A 49 5.35 10.20 4.21
C PRO A 49 6.64 10.35 3.43
N GLY A 50 6.56 10.12 2.13
CA GLY A 50 7.72 10.14 1.26
C GLY A 50 8.33 8.79 1.01
N ASP A 51 7.95 7.78 1.77
CA ASP A 51 8.48 6.43 1.55
C ASP A 51 7.88 5.81 0.30
N LYS A 52 8.70 5.05 -0.40
CA LYS A 52 8.22 4.28 -1.54
C LYS A 52 7.78 2.92 -1.06
N VAL A 53 6.63 2.50 -1.54
CA VAL A 53 6.05 1.23 -1.11
C VAL A 53 5.49 0.49 -2.31
N THR A 54 5.38 -0.83 -2.16
CA THR A 54 4.68 -1.66 -3.12
C THR A 54 3.32 -2.01 -2.54
N VAL A 55 2.29 -1.80 -3.34
CA VAL A 55 0.91 -1.99 -2.92
C VAL A 55 0.28 -3.09 -3.76
N GLN A 56 -0.41 -4.01 -3.10
CA GLN A 56 -1.21 -5.03 -3.77
C GLN A 56 -2.68 -4.64 -3.72
N MET A 57 -3.33 -4.74 -4.85
CA MET A 57 -4.77 -4.47 -4.93
C MET A 57 -5.42 -5.50 -5.83
N THR A 58 -6.75 -5.60 -5.70
CA THR A 58 -7.50 -6.44 -6.61
C THR A 58 -8.11 -5.58 -7.71
N PRO A 59 -8.35 -6.13 -8.90
CA PRO A 59 -9.03 -5.36 -9.94
C PRO A 59 -10.47 -5.02 -9.58
N TYR A 60 -10.99 -5.65 -8.55
CA TYR A 60 -12.36 -5.39 -8.13
C TYR A 60 -12.47 -4.17 -7.24
N ASP A 61 -11.36 -3.71 -6.68
CA ASP A 61 -11.40 -2.54 -5.81
C ASP A 61 -10.07 -1.81 -5.94
N LEU A 62 -10.04 -0.85 -6.84
CA LEU A 62 -8.83 -0.11 -7.13
C LEU A 62 -8.67 1.12 -6.25
N SER A 63 -9.55 1.29 -5.27
CA SER A 63 -9.45 2.42 -4.34
C SER A 63 -8.74 2.05 -3.06
N LYS A 64 -8.48 0.78 -2.82
CA LYS A 64 -7.82 0.30 -1.61
C LYS A 64 -6.73 -0.67 -1.98
N GLY A 65 -5.70 -0.70 -1.14
CA GLY A 65 -4.61 -1.61 -1.37
C GLY A 65 -3.94 -1.99 -0.08
N ARG A 66 -3.09 -3.00 -0.17
CA ARG A 66 -2.30 -3.48 0.95
C ARG A 66 -0.84 -3.23 0.67
N ILE A 67 -0.17 -2.57 1.61
CA ILE A 67 1.26 -2.36 1.48
C ILE A 67 1.96 -3.65 1.88
N THR A 68 2.71 -4.22 0.95
CA THR A 68 3.38 -5.49 1.17
C THR A 68 4.89 -5.34 1.25
N PHE A 69 5.42 -4.23 0.82
CA PHE A 69 6.85 -4.03 0.81
C PHE A 69 7.16 -2.54 0.85
N ARG A 70 8.16 -2.19 1.63
CA ARG A 70 8.63 -0.81 1.71
C ARG A 70 10.01 -0.73 1.10
N ALA A 71 10.13 0.02 0.03
CA ALA A 71 11.42 0.23 -0.62
C ALA A 71 12.17 1.31 0.12
N LYS A 72 13.47 1.13 0.22
CA LYS A 72 14.30 2.12 0.87
C LYS A 72 14.79 3.15 -0.11
#